data_f9cd55e62825ba202e4a12ff65bc5643
#
_entry.id   f9cd55e62825ba202e4a12ff65bc5643
#
_cell.length_a   1.000
_cell.length_b   1.000
_cell.length_c   1.000
_cell.angle_alpha   90.00
_cell.angle_beta   90.00
_cell.angle_gamma   90.00
#
_symmetry.space_group_name_H-M   'P 1'
#
loop_
_entity.id
_entity.type
_entity.pdbx_description
1 polymer ?
#
loop_
_entity_poly.entity_id
_entity_poly.type
_entity_poly.pdbx_seq_one_letter_code
_entity_poly.pdbx_strand_id
1 'polypeptide(L)'
;DMEYPPIQIPDNGRNERPKGVLAPQAGPQTAFMCSKADIVIYGGAAGGGKTYALLLEGLRHKDVKGFGGVIFRHNYNQITAEGGLWDASHKIYDSVPGMSSGKTPKLHWNYPSGGRLNFAHISCNEDLSSWQGTEICYLGFDELTHFNKKQFIYMLSRNRSTCGIRPYVRATCNPDADSWVADFISWWIDQDTGYPIPSRSGQIRY
;
A
#
# COMPACT_ATOMS: atom_id res chain seq x y z
N ASP A 1 19.48 4.39 14.28
CA ASP A 1 18.89 5.33 13.31
C ASP A 1 19.20 4.83 11.91
N MET A 2 18.30 4.01 11.35
CA MET A 2 18.40 3.67 9.93
C MET A 2 17.74 4.80 9.14
N GLU A 3 18.56 5.65 8.54
CA GLU A 3 18.10 6.63 7.58
C GLU A 3 17.65 5.91 6.31
N TYR A 4 16.38 6.08 5.95
CA TYR A 4 15.92 5.70 4.61
C TYR A 4 16.66 6.57 3.59
N PRO A 5 17.28 5.98 2.56
CA PRO A 5 17.93 6.80 1.54
C PRO A 5 16.87 7.74 0.95
N PRO A 6 17.14 9.03 0.86
CA PRO A 6 16.23 9.97 0.25
C PRO A 6 16.02 9.56 -1.21
N ILE A 7 14.78 9.33 -1.60
CA ILE A 7 14.45 9.22 -3.02
C ILE A 7 14.72 10.61 -3.61
N GLN A 8 15.83 10.77 -4.33
CA GLN A 8 16.10 12.01 -5.04
C GLN A 8 15.08 12.17 -6.15
N ILE A 9 14.20 13.15 -5.97
CA ILE A 9 13.21 13.51 -7.00
C ILE A 9 13.81 14.72 -7.73
N PRO A 10 14.09 14.61 -9.03
CA PRO A 10 14.47 15.77 -9.82
C PRO A 10 13.29 16.75 -9.85
N ASP A 11 13.48 17.93 -9.30
CA ASP A 11 12.52 19.03 -9.43
C ASP A 11 12.71 19.67 -10.81
N ASN A 12 11.93 19.23 -11.78
CA ASN A 12 11.93 19.81 -13.13
C ASN A 12 10.62 20.51 -13.49
N GLY A 13 9.78 20.86 -12.51
CA GLY A 13 8.62 21.74 -12.76
C GLY A 13 7.61 21.27 -13.83
N ARG A 14 7.72 20.04 -14.33
CA ARG A 14 6.82 19.41 -15.29
C ARG A 14 6.46 18.02 -14.82
N ASN A 15 5.17 17.67 -14.91
CA ASN A 15 4.61 16.35 -14.57
C ASN A 15 5.07 15.21 -15.51
N GLU A 16 6.20 15.34 -16.17
CA GLU A 16 6.71 14.31 -17.08
C GLU A 16 7.62 13.36 -16.29
N ARG A 17 7.18 12.12 -16.16
CA ARG A 17 8.04 11.05 -15.63
C ARG A 17 9.23 10.85 -16.57
N PRO A 18 10.47 10.76 -16.07
CA PRO A 18 11.59 10.34 -16.91
C PRO A 18 11.26 8.99 -17.54
N LYS A 19 11.39 8.86 -18.85
CA LYS A 19 11.14 7.60 -19.55
C LYS A 19 12.04 6.51 -18.99
N GLY A 20 11.43 5.39 -18.56
CA GLY A 20 12.16 4.25 -18.01
C GLY A 20 12.44 4.28 -16.50
N VAL A 21 11.94 5.27 -15.76
CA VAL A 21 12.08 5.34 -14.30
C VAL A 21 10.73 5.12 -13.62
N LEU A 22 10.67 4.14 -12.72
CA LEU A 22 9.53 3.95 -11.83
C LEU A 22 9.66 4.92 -10.65
N ALA A 23 8.85 5.96 -10.65
CA ALA A 23 8.87 6.98 -9.60
C ALA A 23 7.45 7.44 -9.27
N PRO A 24 7.21 7.89 -8.01
CA PRO A 24 5.95 8.51 -7.65
C PRO A 24 5.79 9.85 -8.39
N GLN A 25 4.55 10.25 -8.62
CA GLN A 25 4.25 11.60 -9.06
C GLN A 25 4.52 12.59 -7.91
N ALA A 26 4.95 13.81 -8.26
CA ALA A 26 5.10 14.88 -7.30
C ALA A 26 3.78 15.16 -6.54
N GLY A 27 3.89 15.58 -5.30
CA GLY A 27 2.75 15.87 -4.43
C GLY A 27 2.29 14.66 -3.61
N PRO A 28 0.99 14.29 -3.61
CA PRO A 28 0.44 13.29 -2.68
C PRO A 28 1.08 11.90 -2.76
N GLN A 29 1.43 11.40 -3.96
CA GLN A 29 2.12 10.10 -4.08
C GLN A 29 3.50 10.12 -3.43
N THR A 30 4.25 11.20 -3.64
CA THR A 30 5.55 11.39 -3.00
C THR A 30 5.41 11.47 -1.49
N ALA A 31 4.46 12.27 -0.99
CA ALA A 31 4.19 12.38 0.44
C ALA A 31 3.84 11.02 1.08
N PHE A 32 2.99 10.23 0.40
CA PHE A 32 2.64 8.89 0.83
C PHE A 32 3.87 7.98 0.94
N MET A 33 4.72 7.97 -0.09
CA MET A 33 5.89 7.10 -0.11
C MET A 33 7.02 7.58 0.80
N CYS A 34 7.16 8.88 1.05
CA CYS A 34 8.19 9.44 1.93
C CYS A 34 7.80 9.44 3.41
N SER A 35 6.55 9.10 3.74
CA SER A 35 6.10 9.09 5.13
C SER A 35 6.81 8.03 5.96
N LYS A 36 7.29 8.41 7.14
CA LYS A 36 7.93 7.53 8.13
C LYS A 36 6.92 6.90 9.11
N ALA A 37 5.62 7.19 8.96
CA ALA A 37 4.58 6.62 9.81
C ALA A 37 4.43 5.11 9.59
N ASP A 38 4.12 4.39 10.65
CA ASP A 38 3.86 2.95 10.58
C ASP A 38 2.61 2.64 9.76
N ILE A 39 1.60 3.50 9.86
CA ILE A 39 0.34 3.39 9.09
C ILE A 39 0.17 4.68 8.30
N VAL A 40 0.01 4.56 6.99
CA VAL A 40 -0.30 5.71 6.11
C VAL A 40 -1.52 5.39 5.27
N ILE A 41 -2.48 6.29 5.27
CA ILE A 41 -3.70 6.19 4.46
C ILE A 41 -3.67 7.30 3.41
N TYR A 42 -3.73 6.91 2.14
CA TYR A 42 -3.78 7.82 1.00
C TYR A 42 -5.23 7.94 0.51
N GLY A 43 -5.90 8.98 0.98
CA GLY A 43 -7.25 9.34 0.54
C GLY A 43 -7.25 10.20 -0.72
N GLY A 44 -8.31 10.12 -1.51
CA GLY A 44 -8.50 10.97 -2.68
C GLY A 44 -9.49 10.38 -3.70
N ALA A 45 -9.90 11.20 -4.66
CA ALA A 45 -10.82 10.76 -5.72
C ALA A 45 -10.24 9.65 -6.61
N ALA A 46 -11.11 8.98 -7.36
CA ALA A 46 -10.71 7.99 -8.35
C ALA A 46 -9.73 8.59 -9.37
N GLY A 47 -8.82 7.77 -9.88
CA GLY A 47 -7.83 8.21 -10.87
C GLY A 47 -6.59 8.91 -10.31
N GLY A 48 -6.53 9.19 -9.02
CA GLY A 48 -5.40 9.87 -8.37
C GLY A 48 -4.11 9.06 -8.24
N GLY A 49 -3.98 7.92 -8.93
CA GLY A 49 -2.77 7.10 -8.90
C GLY A 49 -2.49 6.40 -7.57
N LYS A 50 -3.50 6.24 -6.70
CA LYS A 50 -3.38 5.63 -5.37
C LYS A 50 -2.89 4.18 -5.44
N THR A 51 -3.53 3.35 -6.26
CA THR A 51 -3.13 1.95 -6.49
C THR A 51 -1.71 1.85 -7.04
N TYR A 52 -1.32 2.78 -7.93
CA TYR A 52 0.04 2.85 -8.44
C TYR A 52 1.06 3.11 -7.32
N ALA A 53 0.79 4.07 -6.43
CA ALA A 53 1.64 4.34 -5.28
C ALA A 53 1.75 3.14 -4.33
N LEU A 54 0.64 2.42 -4.10
CA LEU A 54 0.61 1.21 -3.28
C LEU A 54 1.49 0.10 -3.89
N LEU A 55 1.45 -0.07 -5.21
CA LEU A 55 2.29 -1.02 -5.92
C LEU A 55 3.77 -0.61 -5.90
N LEU A 56 4.10 0.68 -6.08
CA LEU A 56 5.47 1.17 -5.94
C LEU A 56 6.03 0.91 -4.54
N GLU A 57 5.21 1.07 -3.50
CA GLU A 57 5.61 0.76 -2.12
C GLU A 57 6.02 -0.70 -1.95
N GLY A 58 5.36 -1.62 -2.66
CA GLY A 58 5.72 -3.03 -2.70
C GLY A 58 7.15 -3.30 -3.23
N LEU A 59 7.75 -2.38 -3.99
CA LEU A 59 9.11 -2.50 -4.51
C LEU A 59 10.19 -1.95 -3.56
N ARG A 60 9.81 -1.19 -2.53
CA ARG A 60 10.74 -0.44 -1.67
C ARG A 60 11.90 -1.28 -1.12
N HIS A 61 11.60 -2.49 -0.70
CA HIS A 61 12.56 -3.39 -0.06
C HIS A 61 12.75 -4.70 -0.82
N LYS A 62 12.52 -4.69 -2.15
CA LYS A 62 12.60 -5.88 -3.01
C LYS A 62 13.96 -6.60 -2.96
N ASP A 63 15.03 -5.88 -2.63
CA ASP A 63 16.39 -6.41 -2.56
C ASP A 63 16.77 -6.88 -1.14
N VAL A 64 15.89 -6.73 -0.15
CA VAL A 64 16.13 -7.16 1.22
C VAL A 64 15.73 -8.62 1.39
N LYS A 65 16.69 -9.45 1.77
CA LYS A 65 16.45 -10.89 2.02
C LYS A 65 15.41 -11.08 3.13
N GLY A 66 14.41 -11.91 2.86
CA GLY A 66 13.34 -12.20 3.80
C GLY A 66 12.23 -11.14 3.87
N PHE A 67 12.35 -10.03 3.11
CA PHE A 67 11.25 -9.08 2.98
C PHE A 67 10.08 -9.72 2.23
N GLY A 68 8.87 -9.52 2.74
CA GLY A 68 7.65 -9.95 2.10
C GLY A 68 6.47 -9.05 2.44
N GLY A 69 5.51 -9.02 1.55
CA GLY A 69 4.31 -8.22 1.71
C GLY A 69 3.06 -8.88 1.16
N VAL A 70 1.93 -8.31 1.51
CA VAL A 70 0.63 -8.67 0.96
C VAL A 70 -0.15 -7.41 0.66
N ILE A 71 -0.71 -7.31 -0.54
CA ILE A 71 -1.68 -6.26 -0.88
C ILE A 71 -3.06 -6.90 -0.94
N PHE A 72 -3.98 -6.35 -0.17
CA PHE A 72 -5.35 -6.82 -0.04
C PHE A 72 -6.33 -5.99 -0.85
N ARG A 73 -7.27 -6.67 -1.48
CA ARG A 73 -8.55 -6.13 -1.93
C ARG A 73 -9.68 -6.86 -1.22
N HIS A 74 -10.84 -6.23 -1.11
CA HIS A 74 -11.99 -6.85 -0.46
C HIS A 74 -12.50 -8.07 -1.23
N ASN A 75 -12.49 -8.01 -2.57
CA ASN A 75 -13.02 -9.05 -3.43
C ASN A 75 -11.95 -9.58 -4.39
N TYR A 76 -11.91 -10.92 -4.57
CA TYR A 76 -10.96 -11.57 -5.49
C TYR A 76 -11.12 -11.11 -6.93
N ASN A 77 -12.37 -10.93 -7.40
CA ASN A 77 -12.62 -10.48 -8.76
C ASN A 77 -12.03 -9.08 -9.03
N GLN A 78 -11.95 -8.21 -8.03
CA GLN A 78 -11.31 -6.90 -8.17
C GLN A 78 -9.78 -6.98 -8.33
N ILE A 79 -9.19 -8.10 -7.92
CA ILE A 79 -7.76 -8.36 -8.15
C ILE A 79 -7.54 -8.84 -9.58
N THR A 80 -8.38 -9.74 -10.08
CA THR A 80 -8.16 -10.51 -11.32
C THR A 80 -8.90 -9.98 -12.55
N ALA A 81 -9.88 -9.08 -12.37
CA ALA A 81 -10.59 -8.47 -13.49
C ALA A 81 -9.63 -7.69 -14.41
N GLU A 82 -10.02 -7.54 -15.66
CA GLU A 82 -9.30 -6.71 -16.63
C GLU A 82 -9.10 -5.29 -16.07
N GLY A 83 -7.86 -4.80 -16.09
CA GLY A 83 -7.49 -3.54 -15.46
C GLY A 83 -7.46 -3.55 -13.93
N GLY A 84 -7.68 -4.70 -13.29
CA GLY A 84 -7.63 -4.89 -11.85
C GLY A 84 -6.21 -4.80 -11.28
N LEU A 85 -6.09 -5.09 -9.99
CA LEU A 85 -4.82 -4.94 -9.27
C LEU A 85 -3.70 -5.82 -9.84
N TRP A 86 -4.01 -7.03 -10.30
CA TRP A 86 -3.06 -7.94 -10.92
C TRP A 86 -2.51 -7.39 -12.23
N ASP A 87 -3.38 -6.93 -13.14
CA ASP A 87 -2.97 -6.31 -14.39
C ASP A 87 -2.18 -5.02 -14.17
N ALA A 88 -2.58 -4.21 -13.19
CA ALA A 88 -1.86 -3.02 -12.81
C ALA A 88 -0.43 -3.34 -12.32
N SER A 89 -0.26 -4.46 -11.59
CA SER A 89 1.05 -4.90 -11.13
C SER A 89 1.96 -5.31 -12.29
N HIS A 90 1.44 -5.97 -13.32
CA HIS A 90 2.19 -6.34 -14.51
C HIS A 90 2.73 -5.11 -15.27
N LYS A 91 1.92 -4.05 -15.39
CA LYS A 91 2.35 -2.79 -16.02
C LYS A 91 3.58 -2.14 -15.34
N ILE A 92 3.82 -2.48 -14.08
CA ILE A 92 4.93 -1.95 -13.29
C ILE A 92 6.05 -2.97 -13.19
N TYR A 93 5.73 -4.17 -12.72
CA TYR A 93 6.73 -5.13 -12.25
C TYR A 93 7.38 -5.94 -13.36
N ASP A 94 6.74 -6.08 -14.53
CA ASP A 94 7.35 -6.72 -15.70
C ASP A 94 8.61 -5.96 -16.19
N SER A 95 8.70 -4.67 -15.89
CA SER A 95 9.88 -3.84 -16.20
C SER A 95 10.98 -3.89 -15.14
N VAL A 96 10.74 -4.52 -13.99
CA VAL A 96 11.69 -4.57 -12.87
C VAL A 96 12.58 -5.80 -12.99
N PRO A 97 13.91 -5.64 -13.16
CA PRO A 97 14.82 -6.76 -13.32
C PRO A 97 14.75 -7.74 -12.15
N GLY A 98 14.71 -9.04 -12.47
CA GLY A 98 14.72 -10.14 -11.49
C GLY A 98 13.39 -10.40 -10.79
N MET A 99 12.33 -9.66 -11.12
CA MET A 99 10.98 -9.99 -10.68
C MET A 99 10.37 -11.07 -11.56
N SER A 100 9.57 -11.95 -10.96
CA SER A 100 8.80 -12.97 -11.70
C SER A 100 7.44 -13.17 -11.05
N SER A 101 6.40 -13.32 -11.87
CA SER A 101 5.04 -13.56 -11.40
C SER A 101 4.74 -15.04 -11.21
N GLY A 102 3.83 -15.35 -10.29
CA GLY A 102 3.30 -16.68 -10.07
C GLY A 102 1.83 -16.62 -9.63
N LYS A 103 1.10 -17.73 -9.85
CA LYS A 103 -0.34 -17.80 -9.54
C LYS A 103 -0.67 -18.79 -8.42
N THR A 104 0.26 -19.65 -8.05
CA THR A 104 0.04 -20.72 -7.07
C THR A 104 0.98 -20.57 -5.87
N PRO A 105 0.49 -20.72 -4.64
CA PRO A 105 -0.90 -20.93 -4.19
C PRO A 105 -1.77 -19.67 -4.23
N LYS A 106 -1.17 -18.49 -4.35
CA LYS A 106 -1.83 -17.18 -4.48
C LYS A 106 -1.15 -16.39 -5.59
N LEU A 107 -1.81 -15.41 -6.15
CA LEU A 107 -1.19 -14.45 -7.07
C LEU A 107 -0.04 -13.74 -6.34
N HIS A 108 1.15 -13.77 -6.89
CA HIS A 108 2.33 -13.19 -6.26
C HIS A 108 3.40 -12.76 -7.25
N TRP A 109 4.26 -11.90 -6.78
CA TRP A 109 5.54 -11.57 -7.41
C TRP A 109 6.68 -12.04 -6.52
N ASN A 110 7.64 -12.73 -7.11
CA ASN A 110 8.88 -13.10 -6.44
C ASN A 110 9.87 -11.94 -6.60
N TYR A 111 10.53 -11.58 -5.50
CA TYR A 111 11.62 -10.63 -5.51
C TYR A 111 12.96 -11.29 -5.85
N PRO A 112 13.93 -10.53 -6.41
CA PRO A 112 15.28 -11.04 -6.62
C PRO A 112 15.96 -11.55 -5.34
N SER A 113 15.60 -10.97 -4.20
CA SER A 113 16.08 -11.34 -2.85
C SER A 113 15.51 -12.66 -2.31
N GLY A 114 14.56 -13.30 -3.02
CA GLY A 114 13.88 -14.53 -2.60
C GLY A 114 12.60 -14.31 -1.78
N GLY A 115 12.25 -13.07 -1.45
CA GLY A 115 10.97 -12.72 -0.84
C GLY A 115 9.81 -12.68 -1.84
N ARG A 116 8.59 -12.37 -1.34
CA ARG A 116 7.37 -12.32 -2.16
C ARG A 116 6.47 -11.15 -1.81
N LEU A 117 5.82 -10.61 -2.83
CA LEU A 117 4.64 -9.77 -2.69
C LEU A 117 3.41 -10.56 -3.15
N ASN A 118 2.52 -10.87 -2.24
CA ASN A 118 1.29 -11.60 -2.52
C ASN A 118 0.12 -10.64 -2.74
N PHE A 119 -0.84 -11.07 -3.57
CA PHE A 119 -2.14 -10.42 -3.71
C PHE A 119 -3.21 -11.33 -3.13
N ALA A 120 -4.03 -10.81 -2.25
CA ALA A 120 -5.03 -11.58 -1.54
C ALA A 120 -6.32 -10.77 -1.33
N HIS A 121 -7.38 -11.45 -0.93
CA HIS A 121 -8.64 -10.82 -0.57
C HIS A 121 -9.07 -11.21 0.84
N ILE A 122 -9.90 -10.37 1.43
CA ILE A 122 -10.61 -10.63 2.69
C ILE A 122 -12.04 -10.14 2.47
N SER A 123 -12.94 -11.05 2.11
CA SER A 123 -14.34 -10.75 1.82
C SER A 123 -15.21 -10.82 3.08
N CYS A 124 -14.85 -11.70 4.02
CA CYS A 124 -15.57 -11.91 5.27
C CYS A 124 -14.61 -12.12 6.43
N ASN A 125 -15.14 -12.15 7.66
CA ASN A 125 -14.29 -12.31 8.85
C ASN A 125 -13.69 -13.73 8.97
N GLU A 126 -14.33 -14.72 8.37
CA GLU A 126 -13.88 -16.12 8.34
C GLU A 126 -12.55 -16.26 7.60
N ASP A 127 -12.31 -15.43 6.57
CA ASP A 127 -11.06 -15.41 5.81
C ASP A 127 -9.85 -15.07 6.69
N LEU A 128 -10.06 -14.38 7.82
CA LEU A 128 -9.00 -13.98 8.74
C LEU A 128 -8.28 -15.19 9.35
N SER A 129 -8.97 -16.31 9.51
CA SER A 129 -8.40 -17.54 10.06
C SER A 129 -7.22 -18.06 9.23
N SER A 130 -7.26 -17.87 7.91
CA SER A 130 -6.20 -18.27 6.98
C SER A 130 -4.88 -17.50 7.16
N TRP A 131 -4.92 -16.39 7.89
CA TRP A 131 -3.76 -15.53 8.20
C TRP A 131 -3.21 -15.75 9.60
N GLN A 132 -3.79 -16.69 10.36
CA GLN A 132 -3.29 -17.01 11.70
C GLN A 132 -1.84 -17.53 11.61
N GLY A 133 -0.97 -17.00 12.47
CA GLY A 133 0.43 -17.41 12.51
C GLY A 133 1.33 -16.80 11.42
N THR A 134 0.78 -16.02 10.47
CA THR A 134 1.60 -15.38 9.44
C THR A 134 2.35 -14.16 9.96
N GLU A 135 3.50 -13.89 9.36
CA GLU A 135 4.28 -12.67 9.54
C GLU A 135 4.34 -11.92 8.22
N ILE A 136 3.94 -10.66 8.23
CA ILE A 136 3.84 -9.83 7.02
C ILE A 136 4.50 -8.49 7.32
N CYS A 137 5.63 -8.23 6.70
CA CYS A 137 6.37 -6.98 6.91
C CYS A 137 5.66 -5.78 6.29
N TYR A 138 5.16 -5.93 5.05
CA TYR A 138 4.40 -4.91 4.35
C TYR A 138 2.94 -5.33 4.18
N LEU A 139 2.03 -4.59 4.81
CA LEU A 139 0.59 -4.73 4.60
C LEU A 139 0.07 -3.59 3.71
N GLY A 140 -0.42 -3.94 2.53
CA GLY A 140 -1.12 -3.05 1.63
C GLY A 140 -2.63 -3.28 1.68
N PHE A 141 -3.43 -2.22 1.79
CA PHE A 141 -4.89 -2.29 1.63
C PHE A 141 -5.31 -1.36 0.52
N ASP A 142 -5.78 -1.91 -0.58
CA ASP A 142 -6.35 -1.11 -1.66
C ASP A 142 -7.87 -0.99 -1.46
N GLU A 143 -8.37 0.25 -1.44
CA GLU A 143 -9.77 0.58 -1.13
C GLU A 143 -10.16 0.18 0.31
N LEU A 144 -9.46 0.74 1.31
CA LEU A 144 -9.61 0.40 2.73
C LEU A 144 -11.06 0.51 3.24
N THR A 145 -11.85 1.43 2.72
CA THR A 145 -13.26 1.61 3.11
C THR A 145 -14.16 0.40 2.79
N HIS A 146 -13.71 -0.50 1.92
CA HIS A 146 -14.44 -1.74 1.63
C HIS A 146 -14.25 -2.83 2.69
N PHE A 147 -13.22 -2.71 3.53
CA PHE A 147 -12.99 -3.63 4.65
C PHE A 147 -13.71 -3.14 5.90
N ASN A 148 -14.11 -4.04 6.77
CA ASN A 148 -14.59 -3.66 8.09
C ASN A 148 -13.40 -3.44 9.06
N LYS A 149 -13.66 -2.68 10.13
CA LYS A 149 -12.63 -2.33 11.13
C LYS A 149 -11.98 -3.57 11.77
N LYS A 150 -12.77 -4.64 12.01
CA LYS A 150 -12.26 -5.89 12.59
C LYS A 150 -11.21 -6.55 11.68
N GLN A 151 -11.47 -6.58 10.37
CA GLN A 151 -10.52 -7.13 9.38
C GLN A 151 -9.20 -6.37 9.41
N PHE A 152 -9.25 -5.03 9.38
CA PHE A 152 -8.06 -4.19 9.43
C PHE A 152 -7.27 -4.39 10.73
N ILE A 153 -7.92 -4.26 11.88
CA ILE A 153 -7.26 -4.40 13.19
C ILE A 153 -6.68 -5.81 13.38
N TYR A 154 -7.38 -6.86 12.95
CA TYR A 154 -6.84 -8.21 13.01
C TYR A 154 -5.54 -8.32 12.20
N MET A 155 -5.52 -7.80 10.98
CA MET A 155 -4.32 -7.87 10.12
C MET A 155 -3.16 -7.06 10.69
N LEU A 156 -3.39 -5.97 11.43
CA LEU A 156 -2.32 -5.26 12.14
C LEU A 156 -1.58 -6.18 13.11
N SER A 157 -2.25 -7.15 13.73
CA SER A 157 -1.61 -8.14 14.60
C SER A 157 -0.68 -9.11 13.84
N ARG A 158 -0.80 -9.18 12.51
CA ARG A 158 0.06 -9.97 11.62
C ARG A 158 1.22 -9.15 11.04
N ASN A 159 1.19 -7.83 11.24
CA ASN A 159 2.23 -6.93 10.75
C ASN A 159 3.50 -7.05 11.61
N ARG A 160 4.32 -8.01 11.25
CA ARG A 160 5.56 -8.39 11.93
C ARG A 160 6.68 -8.58 10.95
N SER A 161 7.93 -8.50 11.40
CA SER A 161 9.10 -8.65 10.54
C SER A 161 10.27 -9.28 11.29
N THR A 162 10.95 -10.18 10.61
CA THR A 162 12.22 -10.78 11.04
C THR A 162 13.37 -10.44 10.08
N CYS A 163 13.10 -9.64 9.03
CA CYS A 163 14.10 -9.31 8.00
C CYS A 163 14.88 -8.00 8.27
N GLY A 164 14.72 -7.40 9.45
CA GLY A 164 15.38 -6.14 9.81
C GLY A 164 14.64 -4.87 9.34
N ILE A 165 13.61 -4.99 8.52
CA ILE A 165 12.75 -3.88 8.15
C ILE A 165 11.63 -3.74 9.18
N ARG A 166 11.43 -2.52 9.68
CA ARG A 166 10.30 -2.22 10.57
C ARG A 166 8.99 -2.52 9.83
N PRO A 167 8.06 -3.30 10.42
CA PRO A 167 6.78 -3.58 9.79
C PRO A 167 5.97 -2.30 9.56
N TYR A 168 5.26 -2.22 8.43
CA TYR A 168 4.49 -1.03 8.10
C TYR A 168 3.25 -1.34 7.25
N VAL A 169 2.31 -0.39 7.28
CA VAL A 169 1.02 -0.48 6.62
C VAL A 169 0.85 0.70 5.66
N ARG A 170 0.38 0.41 4.47
CA ARG A 170 0.00 1.41 3.47
C ARG A 170 -1.42 1.09 2.99
N ALA A 171 -2.28 2.08 3.02
CA ALA A 171 -3.65 1.90 2.56
C ALA A 171 -4.06 3.02 1.62
N THR A 172 -4.99 2.71 0.73
CA THR A 172 -5.65 3.68 -0.12
C THR A 172 -7.14 3.69 0.16
N CYS A 173 -7.80 4.81 0.00
CA CYS A 173 -9.25 4.87 0.07
C CYS A 173 -9.82 5.98 -0.82
N ASN A 174 -11.06 5.80 -1.25
CA ASN A 174 -11.92 6.90 -1.64
C ASN A 174 -12.57 7.43 -0.36
N PRO A 175 -12.64 8.75 -0.14
CA PRO A 175 -13.29 9.31 1.03
C PRO A 175 -14.75 8.86 1.10
N ASP A 176 -15.15 8.36 2.26
CA ASP A 176 -16.50 7.95 2.60
C ASP A 176 -16.75 8.37 4.04
N ALA A 177 -17.58 9.38 4.22
CA ALA A 177 -17.84 9.99 5.51
C ALA A 177 -18.53 9.04 6.50
N ASP A 178 -19.27 8.06 6.00
CA ASP A 178 -20.00 7.09 6.82
C ASP A 178 -19.19 5.84 7.16
N SER A 179 -17.92 5.80 6.74
CA SER A 179 -17.05 4.65 6.99
C SER A 179 -16.33 4.75 8.33
N TRP A 180 -16.00 3.58 8.92
CA TRP A 180 -15.12 3.52 10.10
C TRP A 180 -13.75 4.16 9.86
N VAL A 181 -13.32 4.27 8.60
CA VAL A 181 -12.06 4.93 8.23
C VAL A 181 -12.14 6.42 8.51
N ALA A 182 -13.29 7.06 8.27
CA ALA A 182 -13.51 8.47 8.59
C ALA A 182 -13.31 8.73 10.09
N ASP A 183 -13.87 7.88 10.96
CA ASP A 183 -13.66 7.96 12.41
C ASP A 183 -12.18 7.77 12.76
N PHE A 184 -11.52 6.77 12.13
CA PHE A 184 -10.13 6.44 12.40
C PHE A 184 -9.17 7.58 12.05
N ILE A 185 -9.47 8.35 10.99
CA ILE A 185 -8.68 9.51 10.55
C ILE A 185 -9.28 10.86 10.96
N SER A 186 -10.28 10.88 11.82
CA SER A 186 -11.07 12.07 12.19
C SER A 186 -10.22 13.28 12.62
N TRP A 187 -9.07 13.04 13.25
CA TRP A 187 -8.16 14.12 13.64
C TRP A 187 -7.62 14.94 12.46
N TRP A 188 -7.46 14.33 11.28
CA TRP A 188 -6.98 15.01 10.07
C TRP A 188 -8.07 15.65 9.23
N ILE A 189 -9.34 15.41 9.58
CA ILE A 189 -10.52 15.84 8.83
C ILE A 189 -11.28 16.89 9.64
N ASP A 190 -11.64 17.97 8.99
CA ASP A 190 -12.58 18.96 9.53
C ASP A 190 -13.98 18.33 9.59
N GLN A 191 -14.55 18.27 10.80
CA GLN A 191 -15.79 17.54 11.03
C GLN A 191 -17.03 18.28 10.51
N ASP A 192 -16.92 19.60 10.30
CA ASP A 192 -18.03 20.40 9.79
C ASP A 192 -18.10 20.36 8.26
N THR A 193 -16.94 20.33 7.62
CA THR A 193 -16.84 20.39 6.15
C THR A 193 -16.54 19.05 5.49
N GLY A 194 -16.04 18.07 6.23
CA GLY A 194 -15.60 16.77 5.71
C GLY A 194 -14.31 16.84 4.89
N TYR A 195 -13.64 17.99 4.81
CA TYR A 195 -12.39 18.17 4.08
C TYR A 195 -11.16 17.98 4.97
N PRO A 196 -10.01 17.57 4.38
CA PRO A 196 -8.76 17.51 5.11
C PRO A 196 -8.37 18.88 5.67
N ILE A 197 -7.90 18.91 6.92
CA ILE A 197 -7.30 20.09 7.53
C ILE A 197 -5.88 20.25 7.00
N PRO A 198 -5.58 21.28 6.18
CA PRO A 198 -4.28 21.38 5.49
C PRO A 198 -3.08 21.37 6.43
N SER A 199 -3.20 22.04 7.59
CA SER A 199 -2.13 22.08 8.61
C SER A 199 -1.87 20.74 9.31
N ARG A 200 -2.79 19.79 9.21
CA ARG A 200 -2.66 18.43 9.78
C ARG A 200 -2.32 17.37 8.74
N SER A 201 -2.42 17.71 7.46
CA SER A 201 -2.10 16.79 6.37
C SER A 201 -0.62 16.41 6.43
N GLY A 202 -0.33 15.10 6.36
CA GLY A 202 1.02 14.56 6.46
C GLY A 202 1.64 14.54 7.87
N GLN A 203 0.97 15.10 8.89
CA GLN A 203 1.42 14.98 10.27
C GLN A 203 1.20 13.56 10.81
N ILE A 204 2.19 13.06 11.57
CA ILE A 204 2.10 11.75 12.23
C ILE A 204 1.46 11.96 13.60
N ARG A 205 0.52 11.10 13.94
CA ARG A 205 -0.09 11.02 15.26
C ARG A 205 0.22 9.64 15.88
N TYR A 206 0.67 9.67 17.13
CA TYR A 206 0.97 8.48 17.93
C TYR A 206 -0.22 8.08 18.81
#